data_d00d6f2162be8efa212e6e14e61f0060
#
_entry.id   d00d6f2162be8efa212e6e14e61f0060
#
_cell.length_a   1.000
_cell.length_b   1.000
_cell.length_c   1.000
_cell.angle_alpha   90.00
_cell.angle_beta   90.00
_cell.angle_gamma   90.00
#
_symmetry.space_group_name_H-M   'P 1'
#
loop_
_entity.id
_entity.type
_entity.pdbx_description
1 polymer ?
#
loop_
_entity_poly.entity_id
_entity_poly.type
_entity_poly.pdbx_seq_one_letter_code
_entity_poly.pdbx_strand_id
1 'polypeptide(L)'
;VWSSELSKLASNAMLAQRISSINSLSALCEKTGAEISEISMAIGMDHRIGPHFLRASVAFGGSCFQKDILNLAYLCKFYGLDEVAEYWHQVVRINDYQKNRFVQKIRDSFNGNITKKKVAIFGWSFKKGTKDTRESPSIHVACKLLLQGAEIKIFDPLVEKEKVNSDIKQWLIDYGLTPSEVIKLSKK
;
A
#
# COMPACT_ATOMS: atom_id res chain seq x y z
N VAL A 1 9.87 3.30 30.91
CA VAL A 1 10.57 2.91 29.68
C VAL A 1 9.59 2.28 28.70
N TRP A 2 8.95 1.14 29.03
CA TRP A 2 8.03 0.42 28.14
C TRP A 2 6.87 1.28 27.59
N SER A 3 6.21 2.07 28.44
CA SER A 3 5.10 2.92 28.00
C SER A 3 5.53 3.93 26.92
N SER A 4 6.72 4.51 27.07
CA SER A 4 7.26 5.47 26.11
C SER A 4 7.56 4.82 24.75
N GLU A 5 8.19 3.64 24.76
CA GLU A 5 8.52 2.92 23.52
C GLU A 5 7.28 2.39 22.81
N LEU A 6 6.35 1.79 23.55
CA LEU A 6 5.08 1.32 23.01
C LEU A 6 4.21 2.45 22.47
N SER A 7 4.26 3.65 23.06
CA SER A 7 3.46 4.79 22.58
C SER A 7 3.75 5.14 21.13
N LYS A 8 5.03 5.11 20.71
CA LYS A 8 5.38 5.39 19.31
C LYS A 8 4.88 4.28 18.37
N LEU A 9 5.10 3.00 18.72
CA LEU A 9 4.64 1.86 17.93
C LEU A 9 3.11 1.87 17.80
N ALA A 10 2.41 2.04 18.92
CA ALA A 10 0.97 2.10 18.99
C ALA A 10 0.40 3.25 18.14
N SER A 11 1.00 4.45 18.22
CA SER A 11 0.55 5.58 17.42
C SER A 11 0.61 5.29 15.92
N ASN A 12 1.73 4.75 15.43
CA ASN A 12 1.88 4.40 14.02
C ASN A 12 0.94 3.25 13.61
N ALA A 13 0.77 2.25 14.47
CA ALA A 13 -0.12 1.12 14.22
C ALA A 13 -1.59 1.58 14.14
N MET A 14 -2.04 2.46 15.04
CA MET A 14 -3.38 3.03 15.04
C MET A 14 -3.65 3.89 13.81
N LEU A 15 -2.69 4.71 13.36
CA LEU A 15 -2.83 5.50 12.13
C LEU A 15 -2.94 4.60 10.89
N ALA A 16 -2.11 3.59 10.80
CA ALA A 16 -2.17 2.62 9.69
C ALA A 16 -3.46 1.80 9.71
N GLN A 17 -3.92 1.38 10.90
CA GLN A 17 -5.19 0.69 11.09
C GLN A 17 -6.38 1.52 10.59
N ARG A 18 -6.40 2.84 10.84
CA ARG A 18 -7.43 3.74 10.31
C ARG A 18 -7.47 3.73 8.79
N ILE A 19 -6.30 3.77 8.13
CA ILE A 19 -6.21 3.71 6.66
C ILE A 19 -6.69 2.34 6.15
N SER A 20 -6.27 1.24 6.76
CA SER A 20 -6.74 -0.10 6.38
C SER A 20 -8.25 -0.25 6.60
N SER A 21 -8.79 0.29 7.68
CA SER A 21 -10.23 0.27 7.98
C SER A 21 -11.04 0.99 6.90
N ILE A 22 -10.68 2.23 6.55
CA ILE A 22 -11.42 2.98 5.52
C ILE A 22 -11.26 2.33 4.14
N ASN A 23 -10.09 1.77 3.83
CA ASN A 23 -9.85 1.04 2.60
C ASN A 23 -10.69 -0.25 2.52
N SER A 24 -10.88 -0.97 3.62
CA SER A 24 -11.76 -2.15 3.66
C SER A 24 -13.21 -1.79 3.38
N LEU A 25 -13.70 -0.68 3.97
CA LEU A 25 -15.05 -0.15 3.70
C LEU A 25 -15.20 0.29 2.24
N SER A 26 -14.16 0.85 1.64
CA SER A 26 -14.20 1.23 0.21
C SER A 26 -14.43 0.04 -0.72
N ALA A 27 -13.99 -1.15 -0.32
CA ALA A 27 -14.26 -2.37 -1.08
C ALA A 27 -15.74 -2.77 -1.05
N LEU A 28 -16.40 -2.59 0.11
CA LEU A 28 -17.83 -2.82 0.24
C LEU A 28 -18.65 -1.77 -0.51
N CYS A 29 -18.24 -0.49 -0.43
CA CYS A 29 -18.89 0.60 -1.16
C CYS A 29 -18.97 0.32 -2.66
N GLU A 30 -17.91 -0.16 -3.27
CA GLU A 30 -17.91 -0.51 -4.70
C GLU A 30 -18.88 -1.66 -5.06
N LYS A 31 -19.22 -2.54 -4.12
CA LYS A 31 -20.21 -3.60 -4.34
C LYS A 31 -21.64 -3.15 -4.11
N THR A 32 -21.84 -2.15 -3.26
CA THR A 32 -23.17 -1.66 -2.88
C THR A 32 -23.59 -0.41 -3.65
N GLY A 33 -22.65 0.25 -4.34
CA GLY A 33 -22.89 1.55 -4.98
C GLY A 33 -22.82 2.74 -4.00
N ALA A 34 -22.37 2.52 -2.76
CA ALA A 34 -22.18 3.60 -1.79
C ALA A 34 -20.90 4.39 -2.08
N GLU A 35 -20.89 5.69 -1.72
CA GLU A 35 -19.72 6.55 -1.88
C GLU A 35 -18.88 6.60 -0.60
N ILE A 36 -17.65 6.12 -0.70
CA ILE A 36 -16.72 6.06 0.45
C ILE A 36 -16.39 7.43 1.02
N SER A 37 -16.38 8.47 0.19
CA SER A 37 -16.14 9.86 0.63
C SER A 37 -17.26 10.36 1.55
N GLU A 38 -18.52 10.03 1.29
CA GLU A 38 -19.65 10.38 2.13
C GLU A 38 -19.60 9.63 3.47
N ILE A 39 -19.29 8.32 3.43
CA ILE A 39 -19.11 7.52 4.65
C ILE A 39 -17.96 8.08 5.48
N SER A 40 -16.83 8.37 4.86
CA SER A 40 -15.65 8.94 5.52
C SER A 40 -15.97 10.27 6.20
N MET A 41 -16.72 11.14 5.52
CA MET A 41 -17.17 12.42 6.07
C MET A 41 -18.14 12.20 7.25
N ALA A 42 -19.15 11.35 7.08
CA ALA A 42 -20.15 11.10 8.11
C ALA A 42 -19.55 10.54 9.40
N ILE A 43 -18.72 9.49 9.31
CA ILE A 43 -18.06 8.92 10.49
C ILE A 43 -17.02 9.86 11.10
N GLY A 44 -16.38 10.70 10.27
CA GLY A 44 -15.42 11.71 10.73
C GLY A 44 -16.03 12.86 11.52
N MET A 45 -17.35 13.08 11.44
CA MET A 45 -18.08 14.05 12.25
C MET A 45 -18.22 13.63 13.72
N ASP A 46 -18.16 12.33 14.00
CA ASP A 46 -18.12 11.86 15.40
C ASP A 46 -16.76 12.23 16.02
N HIS A 47 -16.79 13.08 17.07
CA HIS A 47 -15.58 13.58 17.73
C HIS A 47 -14.70 12.47 18.33
N ARG A 48 -15.27 11.30 18.63
CA ARG A 48 -14.53 10.12 19.13
C ARG A 48 -13.71 9.46 18.03
N ILE A 49 -14.11 9.60 16.77
CA ILE A 49 -13.42 9.11 15.59
C ILE A 49 -12.55 10.21 15.00
N GLY A 50 -13.13 11.37 14.70
CA GLY A 50 -12.47 12.49 14.05
C GLY A 50 -12.13 12.24 12.57
N PRO A 51 -11.88 13.31 11.78
CA PRO A 51 -11.81 13.23 10.32
C PRO A 51 -10.46 12.77 9.75
N HIS A 52 -9.42 12.64 10.58
CA HIS A 52 -8.07 12.38 10.09
C HIS A 52 -7.82 10.89 9.78
N PHE A 53 -7.03 10.63 8.75
CA PHE A 53 -6.66 9.27 8.29
C PHE A 53 -7.85 8.40 7.86
N LEU A 54 -8.94 9.02 7.39
CA LEU A 54 -10.14 8.34 6.87
C LEU A 54 -10.28 8.46 5.34
N ARG A 55 -9.25 8.91 4.64
CA ARG A 55 -9.29 8.99 3.18
C ARG A 55 -8.89 7.64 2.57
N ALA A 56 -9.82 7.02 1.83
CA ALA A 56 -9.52 5.81 1.07
C ALA A 56 -8.46 6.07 -0.01
N SER A 57 -7.59 5.11 -0.20
CA SER A 57 -6.43 5.21 -1.10
C SER A 57 -6.02 3.85 -1.64
N VAL A 58 -4.97 3.80 -2.47
CA VAL A 58 -4.39 2.54 -2.99
C VAL A 58 -3.81 1.68 -1.86
N ALA A 59 -3.21 2.29 -0.86
CA ALA A 59 -2.69 1.68 0.39
C ALA A 59 -1.87 2.72 1.15
N PHE A 60 -1.44 2.40 2.36
CA PHE A 60 -0.37 3.15 3.01
C PHE A 60 1.01 2.63 2.58
N GLY A 61 2.01 3.51 2.63
CA GLY A 61 3.42 3.22 2.41
C GLY A 61 4.30 3.93 3.43
N GLY A 62 5.57 4.09 3.10
CA GLY A 62 6.56 4.69 3.97
C GLY A 62 7.23 3.69 4.91
N SER A 63 8.41 4.04 5.40
CA SER A 63 9.29 3.14 6.17
C SER A 63 8.80 2.79 7.57
N CYS A 64 7.76 3.48 8.09
CA CYS A 64 7.39 3.36 9.51
C CYS A 64 6.19 2.43 9.72
N PHE A 65 5.09 2.62 9.01
CA PHE A 65 3.83 1.97 9.36
C PHE A 65 3.92 0.44 9.35
N GLN A 66 4.33 -0.16 8.24
CA GLN A 66 4.42 -1.61 8.13
C GLN A 66 5.42 -2.19 9.14
N LYS A 67 6.61 -1.58 9.22
CA LYS A 67 7.65 -2.03 10.15
C LYS A 67 7.19 -1.97 11.60
N ASP A 68 6.55 -0.87 12.01
CA ASP A 68 6.13 -0.67 13.41
C ASP A 68 4.96 -1.61 13.76
N ILE A 69 4.03 -1.89 12.84
CA ILE A 69 2.98 -2.90 13.03
C ILE A 69 3.58 -4.30 13.17
N LEU A 70 4.49 -4.69 12.29
CA LEU A 70 5.12 -6.01 12.36
C LEU A 70 5.94 -6.19 13.64
N ASN A 71 6.62 -5.13 14.09
CA ASN A 71 7.31 -5.14 15.37
C ASN A 71 6.34 -5.28 16.56
N LEU A 72 5.21 -4.55 16.53
CA LEU A 72 4.17 -4.68 17.54
C LEU A 72 3.59 -6.10 17.57
N ALA A 73 3.28 -6.68 16.41
CA ALA A 73 2.81 -8.05 16.28
C ALA A 73 3.84 -9.08 16.79
N TYR A 74 5.12 -8.86 16.48
CA TYR A 74 6.21 -9.68 17.00
C TYR A 74 6.28 -9.63 18.55
N LEU A 75 6.21 -8.44 19.13
CA LEU A 75 6.20 -8.29 20.59
C LEU A 75 4.99 -9.00 21.23
N CYS A 76 3.80 -8.86 20.63
CA CYS A 76 2.63 -9.58 21.11
C CYS A 76 2.86 -11.10 21.10
N LYS A 77 3.41 -11.63 20.02
CA LYS A 77 3.73 -13.06 19.90
C LYS A 77 4.78 -13.53 20.90
N PHE A 78 5.82 -12.70 21.12
CA PHE A 78 6.87 -12.98 22.10
C PHE A 78 6.34 -13.10 23.53
N TYR A 79 5.27 -12.34 23.84
CA TYR A 79 4.61 -12.42 25.16
C TYR A 79 3.40 -13.39 25.18
N GLY A 80 3.24 -14.26 24.18
CA GLY A 80 2.18 -15.27 24.14
C GLY A 80 0.78 -14.73 23.85
N LEU A 81 0.68 -13.55 23.22
CA LEU A 81 -0.57 -12.87 22.87
C LEU A 81 -0.87 -13.09 21.38
N ASP A 82 -1.16 -14.35 20.98
CA ASP A 82 -1.27 -14.74 19.57
C ASP A 82 -2.44 -14.05 18.87
N GLU A 83 -3.61 -13.95 19.52
CA GLU A 83 -4.79 -13.28 18.96
C GLU A 83 -4.54 -11.78 18.75
N VAL A 84 -3.81 -11.14 19.67
CA VAL A 84 -3.45 -9.72 19.55
C VAL A 84 -2.45 -9.52 18.40
N ALA A 85 -1.48 -10.42 18.25
CA ALA A 85 -0.55 -10.41 17.14
C ALA A 85 -1.28 -10.54 15.81
N GLU A 86 -2.24 -11.47 15.70
CA GLU A 86 -3.02 -11.67 14.50
C GLU A 86 -3.89 -10.45 14.15
N TYR A 87 -4.49 -9.80 15.14
CA TYR A 87 -5.21 -8.55 14.93
C TYR A 87 -4.34 -7.50 14.21
N TRP A 88 -3.11 -7.28 14.66
CA TRP A 88 -2.21 -6.32 14.03
C TRP A 88 -1.71 -6.79 12.67
N HIS A 89 -1.50 -8.08 12.47
CA HIS A 89 -1.18 -8.64 11.15
C HIS A 89 -2.30 -8.39 10.12
N GLN A 90 -3.57 -8.42 10.54
CA GLN A 90 -4.69 -8.13 9.63
C GLN A 90 -4.63 -6.70 9.07
N VAL A 91 -4.11 -5.73 9.79
CA VAL A 91 -3.91 -4.36 9.28
C VAL A 91 -3.00 -4.35 8.05
N VAL A 92 -1.90 -5.12 8.08
CA VAL A 92 -0.98 -5.26 6.94
C VAL A 92 -1.63 -6.06 5.81
N ARG A 93 -2.32 -7.17 6.12
CA ARG A 93 -3.01 -8.00 5.10
C ARG A 93 -4.07 -7.21 4.34
N ILE A 94 -4.85 -6.35 5.01
CA ILE A 94 -5.82 -5.48 4.35
C ILE A 94 -5.10 -4.45 3.46
N ASN A 95 -3.95 -3.94 3.88
CA ASN A 95 -3.15 -3.03 3.06
C ASN A 95 -2.66 -3.71 1.77
N ASP A 96 -2.20 -4.96 1.85
CA ASP A 96 -1.76 -5.75 0.69
C ASP A 96 -2.95 -6.15 -0.20
N TYR A 97 -4.07 -6.52 0.39
CA TYR A 97 -5.32 -6.76 -0.33
C TYR A 97 -5.72 -5.53 -1.15
N GLN A 98 -5.65 -4.34 -0.55
CA GLN A 98 -6.01 -3.09 -1.22
C GLN A 98 -5.10 -2.79 -2.43
N LYS A 99 -3.78 -2.98 -2.30
CA LYS A 99 -2.83 -2.87 -3.42
C LYS A 99 -3.20 -3.82 -4.57
N ASN A 100 -3.45 -5.08 -4.25
CA ASN A 100 -3.81 -6.10 -5.24
C ASN A 100 -5.19 -5.84 -5.87
N ARG A 101 -6.16 -5.38 -5.08
CA ARG A 101 -7.48 -4.96 -5.57
C ARG A 101 -7.37 -3.82 -6.58
N PHE A 102 -6.47 -2.85 -6.35
CA PHE A 102 -6.24 -1.76 -7.28
C PHE A 102 -5.65 -2.25 -8.61
N VAL A 103 -4.69 -3.19 -8.57
CA VAL A 103 -4.18 -3.87 -9.77
C VAL A 103 -5.31 -4.57 -10.53
N GLN A 104 -6.20 -5.27 -9.82
CA GLN A 104 -7.34 -5.95 -10.45
C GLN A 104 -8.29 -4.95 -11.13
N LYS A 105 -8.62 -3.83 -10.49
CA LYS A 105 -9.44 -2.76 -11.09
C LYS A 105 -8.84 -2.24 -12.40
N ILE A 106 -7.53 -2.03 -12.44
CA ILE A 106 -6.84 -1.62 -13.68
C ILE A 106 -6.99 -2.71 -14.75
N ARG A 107 -6.81 -3.98 -14.41
CA ARG A 107 -7.02 -5.08 -15.37
C ARG A 107 -8.45 -5.12 -15.91
N ASP A 108 -9.42 -4.98 -15.02
CA ASP A 108 -10.84 -5.05 -15.38
C ASP A 108 -11.22 -3.92 -16.35
N SER A 109 -10.61 -2.73 -16.22
CA SER A 109 -10.80 -1.63 -17.17
C SER A 109 -10.28 -1.92 -18.59
N PHE A 110 -9.45 -2.96 -18.73
CA PHE A 110 -8.97 -3.50 -20.01
C PHE A 110 -9.58 -4.88 -20.34
N ASN A 111 -10.76 -5.18 -19.83
CA ASN A 111 -11.43 -6.48 -20.02
C ASN A 111 -10.55 -7.69 -19.66
N GLY A 112 -9.76 -7.55 -18.61
CA GLY A 112 -8.87 -8.61 -18.08
C GLY A 112 -7.54 -8.79 -18.84
N ASN A 113 -7.35 -8.19 -20.00
CA ASN A 113 -6.11 -8.30 -20.77
C ASN A 113 -5.33 -6.99 -20.80
N ILE A 114 -4.25 -6.95 -20.02
CA ILE A 114 -3.38 -5.76 -19.90
C ILE A 114 -2.09 -5.87 -20.73
N THR A 115 -1.87 -7.00 -21.42
CA THR A 115 -0.66 -7.23 -22.22
C THR A 115 -0.51 -6.15 -23.30
N LYS A 116 0.68 -5.50 -23.34
CA LYS A 116 1.03 -4.37 -24.21
C LYS A 116 0.14 -3.12 -24.05
N LYS A 117 -0.67 -3.05 -22.99
CA LYS A 117 -1.40 -1.83 -22.68
C LYS A 117 -0.48 -0.83 -22.00
N LYS A 118 -0.62 0.44 -22.37
CA LYS A 118 0.16 1.55 -21.79
C LYS A 118 -0.55 2.09 -20.57
N VAL A 119 0.12 2.06 -19.42
CA VAL A 119 -0.39 2.59 -18.16
C VAL A 119 0.55 3.67 -17.66
N ALA A 120 0.04 4.86 -17.39
CA ALA A 120 0.80 5.96 -16.78
C ALA A 120 0.55 6.00 -15.28
N ILE A 121 1.62 6.09 -14.50
CA ILE A 121 1.59 6.24 -13.04
C ILE A 121 2.12 7.63 -12.69
N PHE A 122 1.29 8.43 -12.04
CA PHE A 122 1.64 9.76 -11.54
C PHE A 122 1.86 9.70 -10.03
N GLY A 123 3.12 9.90 -9.62
CA GLY A 123 3.59 9.76 -8.24
C GLY A 123 4.24 8.41 -7.97
N TRP A 124 5.49 8.45 -7.50
CA TRP A 124 6.28 7.27 -7.15
C TRP A 124 6.60 7.19 -5.66
N SER A 125 6.75 8.34 -5.01
CA SER A 125 6.92 8.43 -3.57
C SER A 125 5.68 7.97 -2.81
N PHE A 126 5.85 7.57 -1.53
CA PHE A 126 4.73 7.07 -0.74
C PHE A 126 3.72 8.16 -0.32
N LYS A 127 4.11 9.44 -0.40
CA LYS A 127 3.23 10.61 -0.15
C LYS A 127 3.76 11.85 -0.85
N LYS A 128 2.90 12.87 -0.98
CA LYS A 128 3.24 14.19 -1.54
C LYS A 128 4.37 14.88 -0.75
N GLY A 129 5.28 15.54 -1.48
CA GLY A 129 6.31 16.42 -0.89
C GLY A 129 7.53 15.68 -0.33
N THR A 130 7.79 14.44 -0.77
CA THR A 130 8.98 13.67 -0.37
C THR A 130 9.58 12.92 -1.56
N LYS A 131 10.87 12.59 -1.47
CA LYS A 131 11.57 11.66 -2.37
C LYS A 131 11.55 10.20 -1.86
N ASP A 132 10.94 9.95 -0.70
CA ASP A 132 10.94 8.63 -0.08
C ASP A 132 9.97 7.69 -0.79
N THR A 133 10.51 6.64 -1.38
CA THR A 133 9.77 5.63 -2.15
C THR A 133 9.54 4.33 -1.37
N ARG A 134 10.06 4.23 -0.14
CA ARG A 134 9.98 3.00 0.64
C ARG A 134 8.53 2.59 0.88
N GLU A 135 8.22 1.32 0.60
CA GLU A 135 6.87 0.75 0.72
C GLU A 135 5.79 1.54 -0.07
N SER A 136 6.18 2.29 -1.10
CA SER A 136 5.20 3.00 -1.92
C SER A 136 4.27 2.03 -2.64
N PRO A 137 2.94 2.18 -2.51
CA PRO A 137 1.98 1.35 -3.24
C PRO A 137 2.14 1.42 -4.76
N SER A 138 2.66 2.53 -5.30
CA SER A 138 2.93 2.70 -6.73
C SER A 138 3.92 1.67 -7.26
N ILE A 139 4.94 1.30 -6.47
CA ILE A 139 5.92 0.28 -6.83
C ILE A 139 5.23 -1.08 -7.00
N HIS A 140 4.43 -1.48 -6.02
CA HIS A 140 3.70 -2.75 -6.06
C HIS A 140 2.77 -2.82 -7.27
N VAL A 141 1.98 -1.76 -7.50
CA VAL A 141 1.04 -1.69 -8.63
C VAL A 141 1.80 -1.76 -9.96
N ALA A 142 2.84 -0.95 -10.15
CA ALA A 142 3.64 -0.95 -11.37
C ALA A 142 4.24 -2.32 -11.66
N CYS A 143 4.89 -2.93 -10.68
CA CYS A 143 5.57 -4.22 -10.86
C CYS A 143 4.58 -5.35 -11.14
N LYS A 144 3.42 -5.39 -10.45
CA LYS A 144 2.35 -6.36 -10.75
C LYS A 144 1.79 -6.22 -12.16
N LEU A 145 1.66 -5.00 -12.68
CA LEU A 145 1.21 -4.75 -14.05
C LEU A 145 2.31 -5.12 -15.07
N LEU A 146 3.57 -4.81 -14.79
CA LEU A 146 4.72 -5.21 -15.62
C LEU A 146 4.81 -6.74 -15.77
N LEU A 147 4.63 -7.48 -14.68
CA LEU A 147 4.61 -8.95 -14.70
C LEU A 147 3.48 -9.51 -15.58
N GLN A 148 2.40 -8.77 -15.74
CA GLN A 148 1.27 -9.13 -16.62
C GLN A 148 1.43 -8.61 -18.06
N GLY A 149 2.60 -8.03 -18.39
CA GLY A 149 2.95 -7.60 -19.73
C GLY A 149 2.49 -6.20 -20.11
N ALA A 150 2.09 -5.36 -19.15
CA ALA A 150 1.82 -3.95 -19.41
C ALA A 150 3.09 -3.15 -19.69
N GLU A 151 2.97 -2.07 -20.43
CA GLU A 151 3.99 -1.03 -20.61
C GLU A 151 3.73 0.09 -19.61
N ILE A 152 4.66 0.33 -18.68
CA ILE A 152 4.48 1.32 -17.61
C ILE A 152 5.29 2.58 -17.90
N LYS A 153 4.61 3.73 -17.84
CA LYS A 153 5.26 5.06 -17.83
C LYS A 153 5.08 5.68 -16.46
N ILE A 154 6.16 6.17 -15.89
CA ILE A 154 6.17 6.73 -14.53
C ILE A 154 6.61 8.19 -14.59
N PHE A 155 5.88 9.03 -13.86
CA PHE A 155 6.25 10.42 -13.63
C PHE A 155 6.12 10.76 -12.15
N ASP A 156 7.20 11.27 -11.57
CA ASP A 156 7.22 11.88 -10.24
C ASP A 156 8.11 13.13 -10.30
N PRO A 157 7.66 14.29 -9.79
CA PRO A 157 8.44 15.53 -9.89
C PRO A 157 9.68 15.55 -8.98
N LEU A 158 9.79 14.67 -8.00
CA LEU A 158 10.85 14.67 -7.00
C LEU A 158 11.73 13.41 -7.06
N VAL A 159 11.23 12.30 -7.59
CA VAL A 159 11.96 11.03 -7.63
C VAL A 159 12.67 10.86 -8.96
N GLU A 160 13.98 10.68 -8.89
CA GLU A 160 14.84 10.52 -10.06
C GLU A 160 14.61 9.16 -10.74
N LYS A 161 14.84 9.12 -12.07
CA LYS A 161 14.66 7.92 -12.90
C LYS A 161 15.48 6.73 -12.42
N GLU A 162 16.69 6.97 -11.97
CA GLU A 162 17.62 5.97 -11.44
C GLU A 162 17.03 5.30 -10.21
N LYS A 163 16.39 6.08 -9.33
CA LYS A 163 15.71 5.57 -8.15
C LYS A 163 14.50 4.72 -8.52
N VAL A 164 13.67 5.17 -9.46
CA VAL A 164 12.53 4.39 -9.99
C VAL A 164 13.00 3.03 -10.52
N ASN A 165 14.04 3.03 -11.33
CA ASN A 165 14.60 1.79 -11.90
C ASN A 165 15.16 0.85 -10.83
N SER A 166 15.82 1.41 -9.81
CA SER A 166 16.34 0.64 -8.68
C SER A 166 15.21 -0.01 -7.87
N ASP A 167 14.15 0.74 -7.58
CA ASP A 167 12.99 0.25 -6.83
C ASP A 167 12.28 -0.90 -7.56
N ILE A 168 12.06 -0.76 -8.87
CA ILE A 168 11.45 -1.81 -9.69
C ILE A 168 12.30 -3.07 -9.67
N LYS A 169 13.62 -2.92 -9.90
CA LYS A 169 14.54 -4.07 -9.89
C LYS A 169 14.54 -4.79 -8.54
N GLN A 170 14.65 -4.03 -7.46
CA GLN A 170 14.66 -4.60 -6.11
C GLN A 170 13.36 -5.34 -5.83
N TRP A 171 12.20 -4.72 -6.12
CA TRP A 171 10.90 -5.34 -5.91
C TRP A 171 10.73 -6.65 -6.69
N LEU A 172 11.18 -6.69 -7.97
CA LEU A 172 11.09 -7.89 -8.79
C LEU A 172 11.99 -9.01 -8.27
N ILE A 173 13.19 -8.68 -7.76
CA ILE A 173 14.09 -9.63 -7.10
C ILE A 173 13.44 -10.19 -5.83
N ASP A 174 12.90 -9.33 -4.98
CA ASP A 174 12.24 -9.71 -3.73
C ASP A 174 10.97 -10.56 -4.00
N TYR A 175 10.35 -10.35 -5.16
CA TYR A 175 9.23 -11.16 -5.65
C TYR A 175 9.66 -12.55 -6.17
N GLY A 176 10.96 -12.81 -6.32
CA GLY A 176 11.53 -14.10 -6.70
C GLY A 176 11.98 -14.24 -8.16
N LEU A 177 12.07 -13.13 -8.91
CA LEU A 177 12.61 -13.16 -10.26
C LEU A 177 14.14 -13.24 -10.26
N THR A 178 14.68 -13.99 -11.21
CA THR A 178 16.13 -14.02 -11.45
C THR A 178 16.60 -12.69 -12.07
N PRO A 179 17.88 -12.30 -11.88
CA PRO A 179 18.43 -11.09 -12.50
C PRO A 179 18.25 -11.03 -14.02
N SER A 180 18.28 -12.17 -14.70
CA SER A 180 18.07 -12.25 -16.16
C SER A 180 16.63 -11.92 -16.57
N GLU A 181 15.64 -12.34 -15.79
CA GLU A 181 14.22 -12.02 -16.00
C GLU A 181 13.95 -10.55 -15.73
N VAL A 182 14.54 -9.99 -14.68
CA VAL A 182 14.45 -8.57 -14.34
C VAL A 182 14.99 -7.71 -15.49
N ILE A 183 16.14 -8.06 -16.09
CA ILE A 183 16.72 -7.32 -17.22
C ILE A 183 15.80 -7.36 -18.45
N LYS A 184 15.12 -8.50 -18.72
CA LYS A 184 14.16 -8.60 -19.83
C LYS A 184 12.94 -7.70 -19.64
N LEU A 185 12.45 -7.58 -18.40
CA LEU A 185 11.30 -6.74 -18.07
C LEU A 185 11.64 -5.24 -18.07
N SER A 186 12.84 -4.86 -17.62
CA SER A 186 13.25 -3.45 -17.54
C SER A 186 13.59 -2.81 -18.92
N LYS A 187 13.59 -3.58 -20.00
CA LYS A 187 13.77 -3.10 -21.38
C LYS A 187 12.44 -2.83 -22.11
N LYS A 188 11.32 -3.10 -21.49
CA LYS A 188 9.96 -2.82 -21.97
C LYS A 188 9.41 -1.52 -21.36
#